data_ba4272c9008576053a19de70ca7378f9
#
_entry.id   ba4272c9008576053a19de70ca7378f9
#
_cell.length_a   1.000
_cell.length_b   1.000
_cell.length_c   1.000
_cell.angle_alpha   90.00
_cell.angle_beta   90.00
_cell.angle_gamma   90.00
#
_symmetry.space_group_name_H-M   'P 1'
#
loop_
_entity.id
_entity.type
_entity.pdbx_description
1 polymer ?
#
loop_
_entity_poly.entity_id
_entity_poly.type
_entity_poly.pdbx_seq_one_letter_code
_entity_poly.pdbx_strand_id
1 'polypeptide(L)'
;MKKIAAVLLAAVFCLPLFLFAVAVETPIKSIAEESVPDPTGVSAAVVYNLENDLYIYEYNADTVLAPASLVKLMTALCAYEALSERLDETITVEYSMIRDAVGNQVGYYVGETVPIRDLFAGLLVRGANDSALLLCHAADGGTAPFVERMNLKAQSLGMADTVLKNASGMTEEGMVTTARDMVKAARAFYEVEFLTELSGAVKYTMPATNKYGERLLYNRNALVSQVSETGYFDTRLTGLNAGSTSEAGYCTASAAQKENLTYIIIVMGGHYNEGEKNPAYTMASALCGYALERFGYVEVISAGKLVYEIPVSLSADADYVTLVPAESLTLYLPRSLDIKTDLTYAYRLEYEVLEAPVTEGDAVGVYTVSKNGEILGSVELITKNSLPRSDFLSLLDSIDRFTHSVFFKAALLAALFLTVLYFVIRTIVRRARRRHGRYSRR
;
A
#
# COMPACT_ATOMS: atom_id res chain seq x y z
N MET A 1 14.38 -51.15 4.92
CA MET A 1 15.07 -49.92 5.39
C MET A 1 15.37 -48.88 4.30
N LYS A 2 15.34 -49.18 3.00
CA LYS A 2 15.57 -48.19 1.91
C LYS A 2 14.31 -47.37 1.52
N LYS A 3 13.11 -47.70 1.99
CA LYS A 3 11.88 -47.00 1.68
C LYS A 3 11.49 -45.94 2.74
N ILE A 4 12.10 -45.96 3.92
CA ILE A 4 11.84 -45.02 5.01
C ILE A 4 12.74 -43.78 4.88
N ALA A 5 13.92 -43.92 4.30
CA ALA A 5 14.84 -42.82 4.04
C ALA A 5 14.36 -41.85 2.94
N ALA A 6 13.58 -42.34 1.95
CA ALA A 6 13.06 -41.54 0.87
C ALA A 6 11.85 -40.64 1.29
N VAL A 7 11.11 -41.06 2.32
CA VAL A 7 9.95 -40.26 2.85
C VAL A 7 10.41 -39.19 3.78
N LEU A 8 11.53 -39.37 4.49
CA LEU A 8 12.09 -38.30 5.37
C LEU A 8 12.85 -37.21 4.58
N LEU A 9 13.37 -37.54 3.38
CA LEU A 9 14.02 -36.51 2.54
C LEU A 9 12.98 -35.63 1.76
N ALA A 10 11.79 -36.17 1.48
CA ALA A 10 10.72 -35.41 0.84
C ALA A 10 9.98 -34.48 1.82
N ALA A 11 10.03 -34.76 3.12
CA ALA A 11 9.37 -33.93 4.13
C ALA A 11 10.15 -32.64 4.53
N VAL A 12 11.42 -32.55 4.15
CA VAL A 12 12.28 -31.38 4.43
C VAL A 12 12.21 -30.33 3.30
N PHE A 13 11.72 -30.69 2.11
CA PHE A 13 11.60 -29.78 0.96
C PHE A 13 10.22 -29.16 0.75
N CYS A 14 9.23 -29.48 1.60
CA CYS A 14 7.90 -28.85 1.59
C CYS A 14 7.65 -28.05 2.86
N LEU A 15 8.61 -27.24 3.33
CA LEU A 15 8.25 -26.08 4.13
C LEU A 15 7.77 -24.99 3.15
N PRO A 16 6.49 -24.57 3.21
CA PRO A 16 6.09 -23.37 2.52
C PRO A 16 6.95 -22.25 3.11
N LEU A 17 7.64 -21.51 2.24
CA LEU A 17 8.05 -20.14 2.55
C LEU A 17 6.75 -19.38 2.90
N PHE A 18 6.37 -19.41 4.17
CA PHE A 18 5.58 -18.35 4.71
C PHE A 18 6.49 -17.12 4.66
N LEU A 19 6.40 -16.39 3.56
CA LEU A 19 6.62 -14.96 3.61
C LEU A 19 5.68 -14.46 4.70
N PHE A 20 6.21 -14.27 5.91
CA PHE A 20 5.64 -13.32 6.81
C PHE A 20 5.72 -11.98 6.07
N ALA A 21 4.62 -11.60 5.45
CA ALA A 21 4.31 -10.20 5.28
C ALA A 21 4.20 -9.65 6.71
N VAL A 22 5.33 -9.32 7.30
CA VAL A 22 5.36 -8.38 8.41
C VAL A 22 4.71 -7.15 7.82
N ALA A 23 3.54 -6.80 8.33
CA ALA A 23 2.96 -5.50 8.06
C ALA A 23 4.06 -4.49 8.47
N VAL A 24 4.68 -3.91 7.46
CA VAL A 24 5.71 -2.88 7.63
C VAL A 24 4.96 -1.68 8.19
N GLU A 25 4.98 -1.52 9.51
CA GLU A 25 4.66 -0.24 10.13
C GLU A 25 5.71 0.75 9.61
N THR A 26 5.27 1.60 8.77
CA THR A 26 5.98 2.36 7.77
C THR A 26 7.06 3.27 8.36
N PRO A 27 8.33 3.12 7.93
CA PRO A 27 9.40 4.06 8.24
C PRO A 27 9.24 5.43 7.59
N ILE A 28 8.25 5.59 6.73
CA ILE A 28 7.96 6.82 5.97
C ILE A 28 7.61 8.00 6.89
N LYS A 29 7.06 7.73 8.08
CA LYS A 29 6.64 8.76 9.04
C LYS A 29 7.82 9.59 9.62
N SER A 30 9.01 9.02 9.70
CA SER A 30 10.19 9.67 10.30
C SER A 30 10.97 10.59 9.35
N ILE A 31 10.60 10.67 8.07
CA ILE A 31 11.39 11.35 7.03
C ILE A 31 10.92 12.78 6.77
N ALA A 32 9.65 13.10 7.08
CA ALA A 32 9.01 14.34 6.67
C ALA A 32 8.96 15.41 7.78
N GLU A 33 9.93 15.45 8.69
CA GLU A 33 9.92 16.38 9.86
C GLU A 33 10.02 17.87 9.50
N GLU A 34 10.43 18.25 8.29
CA GLU A 34 10.41 19.65 7.87
C GLU A 34 9.05 20.05 7.32
N SER A 35 8.33 20.91 8.08
CA SER A 35 7.06 21.56 7.74
C SER A 35 5.79 20.68 7.73
N VAL A 36 5.66 19.80 8.70
CA VAL A 36 4.38 19.10 8.97
C VAL A 36 3.33 20.14 9.39
N PRO A 37 2.09 20.13 8.85
CA PRO A 37 1.05 21.04 9.28
C PRO A 37 0.78 20.97 10.78
N ASP A 38 0.73 22.14 11.42
CA ASP A 38 0.45 22.27 12.85
C ASP A 38 -1.02 21.95 13.14
N PRO A 39 -1.33 20.95 13.98
CA PRO A 39 -2.69 20.54 14.30
C PRO A 39 -3.38 21.44 15.33
N THR A 40 -2.80 22.59 15.69
CA THR A 40 -3.40 23.50 16.66
C THR A 40 -4.81 23.88 16.26
N GLY A 41 -5.76 23.77 17.20
CA GLY A 41 -7.18 24.09 17.00
C GLY A 41 -8.05 22.93 16.51
N VAL A 42 -7.49 21.73 16.24
CA VAL A 42 -8.26 20.54 15.92
C VAL A 42 -7.97 19.40 16.91
N SER A 43 -8.93 18.50 17.11
CA SER A 43 -8.80 17.38 18.04
C SER A 43 -8.13 16.16 17.41
N ALA A 44 -8.39 15.89 16.13
CA ALA A 44 -7.79 14.80 15.38
C ALA A 44 -7.70 15.15 13.89
N ALA A 45 -6.66 14.63 13.21
CA ALA A 45 -6.51 14.79 11.77
C ALA A 45 -5.72 13.61 11.17
N VAL A 46 -6.11 13.19 9.96
CA VAL A 46 -5.49 12.06 9.26
C VAL A 46 -5.43 12.37 7.77
N VAL A 47 -4.33 11.95 7.13
CA VAL A 47 -4.21 11.84 5.67
C VAL A 47 -3.85 10.41 5.30
N TYR A 48 -4.66 9.82 4.45
CA TYR A 48 -4.50 8.46 3.97
C TYR A 48 -4.39 8.42 2.45
N ASN A 49 -3.38 7.74 1.94
CA ASN A 49 -3.22 7.50 0.50
C ASN A 49 -3.88 6.17 0.12
N LEU A 50 -4.80 6.20 -0.85
CA LEU A 50 -5.60 5.04 -1.25
C LEU A 50 -4.77 3.97 -1.96
N GLU A 51 -3.91 4.37 -2.90
CA GLU A 51 -3.20 3.45 -3.79
C GLU A 51 -2.11 2.66 -3.05
N ASN A 52 -1.54 3.24 -1.99
CA ASN A 52 -0.48 2.60 -1.21
C ASN A 52 -0.96 2.07 0.14
N ASP A 53 -2.26 2.21 0.46
CA ASP A 53 -2.86 1.78 1.74
C ASP A 53 -2.09 2.34 2.96
N LEU A 54 -1.78 3.65 2.92
CA LEU A 54 -0.81 4.26 3.80
C LEU A 54 -1.32 5.55 4.45
N TYR A 55 -1.17 5.65 5.78
CA TYR A 55 -1.34 6.88 6.52
C TYR A 55 -0.07 7.73 6.45
N ILE A 56 -0.12 8.87 5.74
CA ILE A 56 1.04 9.78 5.60
C ILE A 56 1.05 10.91 6.63
N TYR A 57 -0.07 11.13 7.29
CA TYR A 57 -0.20 12.06 8.42
C TYR A 57 -1.22 11.51 9.42
N GLU A 58 -0.89 11.57 10.70
CA GLU A 58 -1.78 11.17 11.77
C GLU A 58 -1.54 12.08 12.99
N TYR A 59 -2.62 12.65 13.47
CA TYR A 59 -2.67 13.36 14.74
C TYR A 59 -3.89 12.87 15.51
N ASN A 60 -3.68 12.26 16.66
CA ASN A 60 -4.76 11.73 17.52
C ASN A 60 -5.77 10.84 16.74
N ALA A 61 -5.31 10.08 15.76
CA ALA A 61 -6.15 9.36 14.79
C ALA A 61 -7.18 8.43 15.45
N ASP A 62 -6.86 7.87 16.61
CA ASP A 62 -7.66 6.90 17.35
C ASP A 62 -8.41 7.53 18.55
N THR A 63 -8.37 8.86 18.69
CA THR A 63 -9.15 9.53 19.72
C THR A 63 -10.63 9.42 19.40
N VAL A 64 -11.39 8.95 20.39
CA VAL A 64 -12.87 8.81 20.29
C VAL A 64 -13.52 10.18 20.39
N LEU A 65 -14.25 10.57 19.35
CA LEU A 65 -14.88 11.89 19.19
C LEU A 65 -16.31 11.77 18.68
N ALA A 66 -17.11 12.79 18.88
CA ALA A 66 -18.42 12.90 18.22
C ALA A 66 -18.22 13.19 16.72
N PRO A 67 -18.93 12.48 15.82
CA PRO A 67 -18.69 12.54 14.37
C PRO A 67 -19.29 13.80 13.68
N ALA A 68 -20.22 14.50 14.30
CA ALA A 68 -21.03 15.51 13.63
C ALA A 68 -21.62 14.99 12.30
N SER A 69 -21.72 15.86 11.29
CA SER A 69 -22.25 15.51 9.97
C SER A 69 -21.42 14.50 9.18
N LEU A 70 -20.21 14.12 9.61
CA LEU A 70 -19.45 13.09 8.92
C LEU A 70 -20.20 11.74 8.87
N VAL A 71 -21.14 11.51 9.79
CA VAL A 71 -22.09 10.38 9.73
C VAL A 71 -22.80 10.28 8.38
N LYS A 72 -23.05 11.40 7.71
CA LYS A 72 -23.75 11.40 6.41
C LYS A 72 -22.99 10.65 5.31
N LEU A 73 -21.69 10.42 5.47
CA LEU A 73 -20.96 9.50 4.59
C LEU A 73 -21.51 8.08 4.71
N MET A 74 -21.69 7.59 5.94
CA MET A 74 -22.29 6.27 6.20
C MET A 74 -23.76 6.22 5.79
N THR A 75 -24.50 7.30 6.03
CA THR A 75 -25.91 7.43 5.60
C THR A 75 -26.04 7.32 4.09
N ALA A 76 -25.22 8.08 3.34
CA ALA A 76 -25.24 8.04 1.88
C ALA A 76 -24.82 6.66 1.35
N LEU A 77 -23.76 6.08 1.91
CA LEU A 77 -23.25 4.76 1.50
C LEU A 77 -24.31 3.67 1.70
N CYS A 78 -24.88 3.57 2.90
CA CYS A 78 -25.91 2.56 3.21
C CYS A 78 -27.20 2.78 2.41
N ALA A 79 -27.60 4.04 2.22
CA ALA A 79 -28.78 4.35 1.39
C ALA A 79 -28.51 4.01 -0.08
N TYR A 80 -27.32 4.29 -0.62
CA TYR A 80 -26.99 3.97 -1.99
C TYR A 80 -26.95 2.46 -2.23
N GLU A 81 -26.37 1.69 -1.33
CA GLU A 81 -26.38 0.22 -1.41
C GLU A 81 -27.80 -0.36 -1.45
N ALA A 82 -28.75 0.28 -0.77
CA ALA A 82 -30.16 -0.17 -0.75
C ALA A 82 -30.99 0.36 -1.92
N LEU A 83 -30.63 1.50 -2.52
CA LEU A 83 -31.49 2.29 -3.40
C LEU A 83 -30.87 2.56 -4.78
N SER A 84 -29.66 2.13 -5.10
CA SER A 84 -28.97 2.42 -6.37
C SER A 84 -29.78 2.04 -7.61
N GLU A 85 -30.54 0.95 -7.56
CA GLU A 85 -31.42 0.51 -8.65
C GLU A 85 -32.75 1.31 -8.72
N ARG A 86 -33.01 2.17 -7.74
CA ARG A 86 -34.29 2.85 -7.51
C ARG A 86 -34.16 4.39 -7.49
N LEU A 87 -33.07 4.94 -8.01
CA LEU A 87 -32.77 6.37 -7.94
C LEU A 87 -33.85 7.26 -8.58
N ASP A 88 -34.56 6.75 -9.62
CA ASP A 88 -35.63 7.45 -10.31
C ASP A 88 -37.03 7.21 -9.69
N GLU A 89 -37.13 6.31 -8.73
CA GLU A 89 -38.37 6.17 -7.95
C GLU A 89 -38.57 7.37 -7.04
N THR A 90 -39.80 7.57 -6.63
CA THR A 90 -40.18 8.71 -5.79
C THR A 90 -40.69 8.23 -4.43
N ILE A 91 -40.44 9.04 -3.41
CA ILE A 91 -41.08 8.92 -2.09
C ILE A 91 -42.06 10.08 -1.89
N THR A 92 -43.24 9.77 -1.35
CA THR A 92 -44.16 10.82 -0.89
C THR A 92 -43.88 11.14 0.57
N VAL A 93 -43.56 12.40 0.84
CA VAL A 93 -43.19 12.87 2.17
C VAL A 93 -44.39 12.83 3.11
N GLU A 94 -44.28 12.11 4.21
CA GLU A 94 -45.24 12.10 5.31
C GLU A 94 -44.71 12.92 6.49
N TYR A 95 -45.59 13.47 7.28
CA TYR A 95 -45.20 14.23 8.49
C TYR A 95 -44.37 13.42 9.47
N SER A 96 -44.73 12.13 9.64
CA SER A 96 -44.02 11.16 10.47
C SER A 96 -42.55 10.97 10.07
N MET A 97 -42.20 11.12 8.79
CA MET A 97 -40.86 10.93 8.24
C MET A 97 -39.93 12.11 8.52
N ILE A 98 -40.43 13.34 8.63
CA ILE A 98 -39.63 14.56 8.72
C ILE A 98 -39.81 15.36 10.01
N ARG A 99 -40.78 14.99 10.86
CA ARG A 99 -41.13 15.79 12.08
C ARG A 99 -39.93 15.98 13.04
N ASP A 100 -38.99 14.99 13.05
CA ASP A 100 -37.83 15.02 13.92
C ASP A 100 -36.58 15.62 13.23
N ALA A 101 -36.74 16.18 12.01
CA ALA A 101 -35.65 16.86 11.30
C ALA A 101 -35.36 18.21 11.98
N VAL A 102 -34.13 18.36 12.45
CA VAL A 102 -33.62 19.61 13.04
C VAL A 102 -32.33 20.03 12.35
N GLY A 103 -31.97 21.32 12.43
CA GLY A 103 -30.77 21.86 11.80
C GLY A 103 -30.94 22.10 10.29
N ASN A 104 -29.94 21.73 9.49
CA ASN A 104 -29.99 21.93 8.03
C ASN A 104 -31.07 21.09 7.36
N GLN A 105 -31.88 21.74 6.52
CA GLN A 105 -32.98 21.09 5.79
C GLN A 105 -33.06 21.62 4.36
N VAL A 106 -33.60 20.80 3.44
CA VAL A 106 -34.14 21.25 2.15
C VAL A 106 -35.47 21.92 2.36
N GLY A 107 -36.26 21.46 3.32
CA GLY A 107 -37.59 21.95 3.64
C GLY A 107 -38.67 21.34 2.76
N TYR A 108 -38.76 20.03 2.76
CA TYR A 108 -39.79 19.27 2.04
C TYR A 108 -41.19 19.49 2.67
N TYR A 109 -42.21 19.53 1.84
CA TYR A 109 -43.60 19.64 2.28
C TYR A 109 -44.26 18.28 2.44
N VAL A 110 -45.15 18.16 3.42
CA VAL A 110 -45.99 16.96 3.56
C VAL A 110 -46.85 16.77 2.30
N GLY A 111 -46.84 15.57 1.74
CA GLY A 111 -47.45 15.20 0.47
C GLY A 111 -46.62 15.63 -0.76
N GLU A 112 -45.41 16.12 -0.59
CA GLU A 112 -44.47 16.32 -1.68
C GLU A 112 -43.92 14.97 -2.16
N THR A 113 -43.87 14.79 -3.49
CA THR A 113 -43.30 13.58 -4.12
C THR A 113 -41.92 13.93 -4.66
N VAL A 114 -40.88 13.28 -4.12
CA VAL A 114 -39.49 13.62 -4.37
C VAL A 114 -38.76 12.37 -4.92
N PRO A 115 -38.01 12.50 -6.04
CA PRO A 115 -37.14 11.44 -6.52
C PRO A 115 -36.05 11.07 -5.49
N ILE A 116 -35.70 9.78 -5.40
CA ILE A 116 -34.67 9.32 -4.45
C ILE A 116 -33.32 9.97 -4.73
N ARG A 117 -32.95 10.15 -6.01
CA ARG A 117 -31.70 10.86 -6.37
C ARG A 117 -31.61 12.28 -5.81
N ASP A 118 -32.75 12.97 -5.74
CA ASP A 118 -32.82 14.34 -5.20
C ASP A 118 -32.65 14.38 -3.69
N LEU A 119 -33.02 13.29 -2.99
CA LEU A 119 -32.72 13.14 -1.56
C LEU A 119 -31.22 13.02 -1.31
N PHE A 120 -30.48 12.28 -2.17
CA PHE A 120 -29.01 12.23 -2.10
C PHE A 120 -28.39 13.61 -2.34
N ALA A 121 -28.91 14.39 -3.29
CA ALA A 121 -28.46 15.76 -3.53
C ALA A 121 -28.75 16.66 -2.30
N GLY A 122 -29.93 16.54 -1.70
CA GLY A 122 -30.26 17.21 -0.44
C GLY A 122 -29.30 16.84 0.69
N LEU A 123 -28.98 15.54 0.84
CA LEU A 123 -28.07 15.03 1.86
C LEU A 123 -26.63 15.55 1.67
N LEU A 124 -26.08 15.44 0.46
CA LEU A 124 -24.65 15.63 0.19
C LEU A 124 -24.30 17.08 -0.18
N VAL A 125 -25.14 17.74 -0.96
CA VAL A 125 -24.90 19.14 -1.37
C VAL A 125 -25.38 20.11 -0.28
N ARG A 126 -26.61 19.94 0.20
CA ARG A 126 -27.19 20.85 1.21
C ARG A 126 -26.80 20.45 2.64
N GLY A 127 -26.35 19.23 2.89
CA GLY A 127 -26.11 18.69 4.22
C GLY A 127 -27.41 18.48 5.01
N ALA A 128 -28.51 18.19 4.32
CA ALA A 128 -29.87 18.27 4.87
C ALA A 128 -30.23 17.05 5.72
N ASN A 129 -30.77 17.32 6.91
CA ASN A 129 -31.16 16.28 7.87
C ASN A 129 -32.52 15.66 7.53
N ASP A 130 -33.45 16.42 6.94
CA ASP A 130 -34.71 15.89 6.40
C ASP A 130 -34.47 14.91 5.24
N SER A 131 -33.50 15.17 4.37
CA SER A 131 -33.07 14.23 3.33
C SER A 131 -32.52 12.94 3.94
N ALA A 132 -31.73 13.03 5.01
CA ALA A 132 -31.22 11.84 5.73
C ALA A 132 -32.37 10.96 6.24
N LEU A 133 -33.38 11.57 6.88
CA LEU A 133 -34.55 10.83 7.39
C LEU A 133 -35.38 10.20 6.27
N LEU A 134 -35.60 10.92 5.17
CA LEU A 134 -36.34 10.40 4.01
C LEU A 134 -35.59 9.23 3.35
N LEU A 135 -34.27 9.27 3.26
CA LEU A 135 -33.46 8.14 2.78
C LEU A 135 -33.57 6.92 3.70
N CYS A 136 -33.59 7.10 5.02
CA CYS A 136 -33.85 6.01 5.97
C CYS A 136 -35.20 5.35 5.71
N HIS A 137 -36.23 6.16 5.50
CA HIS A 137 -37.58 5.64 5.21
C HIS A 137 -37.67 4.95 3.85
N ALA A 138 -37.00 5.48 2.81
CA ALA A 138 -36.98 4.89 1.47
C ALA A 138 -36.22 3.53 1.45
N ALA A 139 -35.14 3.42 2.24
CA ALA A 139 -34.31 2.23 2.29
C ALA A 139 -34.92 1.11 3.18
N ASP A 140 -35.26 1.45 4.41
CA ASP A 140 -35.61 0.46 5.44
C ASP A 140 -36.95 0.73 6.15
N GLY A 141 -37.75 1.65 5.64
CA GLY A 141 -39.05 1.98 6.22
C GLY A 141 -38.99 2.83 7.51
N GLY A 142 -37.79 3.25 7.96
CA GLY A 142 -37.63 4.07 9.14
C GLY A 142 -36.20 4.23 9.62
N THR A 143 -36.01 5.12 10.60
CA THR A 143 -34.67 5.46 11.11
C THR A 143 -34.01 4.34 11.94
N ALA A 144 -34.77 3.65 12.79
CA ALA A 144 -34.20 2.63 13.66
C ALA A 144 -33.58 1.44 12.90
N PRO A 145 -34.27 0.78 11.94
CA PRO A 145 -33.66 -0.30 11.16
C PRO A 145 -32.51 0.21 10.27
N PHE A 146 -32.60 1.46 9.81
CA PHE A 146 -31.50 2.04 9.01
C PHE A 146 -30.24 2.30 9.85
N VAL A 147 -30.37 2.78 11.09
CA VAL A 147 -29.24 2.92 12.02
C VAL A 147 -28.60 1.58 12.34
N GLU A 148 -29.37 0.51 12.47
CA GLU A 148 -28.84 -0.84 12.62
C GLU A 148 -28.01 -1.23 11.39
N ARG A 149 -28.53 -1.02 10.16
CA ARG A 149 -27.78 -1.20 8.90
C ARG A 149 -26.47 -0.41 8.92
N MET A 150 -26.49 0.86 9.33
CA MET A 150 -25.28 1.70 9.39
C MET A 150 -24.22 1.12 10.35
N ASN A 151 -24.62 0.60 11.51
CA ASN A 151 -23.68 -0.03 12.45
C ASN A 151 -23.15 -1.37 11.94
N LEU A 152 -23.98 -2.18 11.28
CA LEU A 152 -23.51 -3.40 10.61
C LEU A 152 -22.52 -3.08 9.48
N LYS A 153 -22.77 -2.02 8.70
CA LYS A 153 -21.83 -1.55 7.69
C LYS A 153 -20.53 -1.05 8.30
N ALA A 154 -20.58 -0.25 9.37
CA ALA A 154 -19.40 0.19 10.11
C ALA A 154 -18.55 -1.00 10.59
N GLN A 155 -19.19 -2.01 11.16
CA GLN A 155 -18.51 -3.25 11.55
C GLN A 155 -17.87 -3.97 10.35
N SER A 156 -18.55 -4.06 9.21
CA SER A 156 -18.03 -4.71 8.00
C SER A 156 -16.82 -3.96 7.40
N LEU A 157 -16.75 -2.64 7.59
CA LEU A 157 -15.62 -1.80 7.21
C LEU A 157 -14.47 -1.82 8.24
N GLY A 158 -14.64 -2.54 9.35
CA GLY A 158 -13.65 -2.60 10.42
C GLY A 158 -13.57 -1.30 11.26
N MET A 159 -14.66 -0.52 11.35
CA MET A 159 -14.76 0.69 12.16
C MET A 159 -15.05 0.31 13.62
N ALA A 160 -14.01 -0.17 14.32
CA ALA A 160 -14.16 -0.81 15.64
C ALA A 160 -14.55 0.17 16.76
N ASP A 161 -14.18 1.44 16.63
CA ASP A 161 -14.43 2.48 17.63
C ASP A 161 -15.59 3.41 17.24
N THR A 162 -16.50 2.92 16.38
CA THR A 162 -17.63 3.69 15.86
C THR A 162 -18.94 3.12 16.31
N VAL A 163 -19.78 3.99 16.92
CA VAL A 163 -21.16 3.71 17.26
C VAL A 163 -22.05 4.83 16.71
N LEU A 164 -22.95 4.48 15.79
CA LEU A 164 -23.88 5.43 15.17
C LEU A 164 -25.26 5.30 15.83
N LYS A 165 -25.89 6.44 16.13
CA LYS A 165 -27.21 6.51 16.78
C LYS A 165 -28.29 7.09 15.89
N ASN A 166 -27.90 7.95 14.93
CA ASN A 166 -28.81 8.57 13.96
C ASN A 166 -28.11 8.75 12.60
N ALA A 167 -28.89 9.07 11.57
CA ALA A 167 -28.42 9.24 10.21
C ALA A 167 -28.01 10.69 9.87
N SER A 168 -28.25 11.64 10.75
CA SER A 168 -28.02 13.08 10.48
C SER A 168 -26.71 13.61 11.06
N GLY A 169 -26.18 12.96 12.11
CA GLY A 169 -25.02 13.41 12.85
C GLY A 169 -25.33 14.48 13.90
N MET A 170 -26.60 14.66 14.25
CA MET A 170 -26.96 15.45 15.43
C MET A 170 -26.44 14.77 16.69
N THR A 171 -26.02 15.56 17.67
CA THR A 171 -25.47 15.06 18.93
C THR A 171 -26.44 14.12 19.62
N GLU A 172 -25.99 12.94 19.97
CA GLU A 172 -26.72 11.93 20.71
C GLU A 172 -25.76 11.17 21.62
N GLU A 173 -26.16 10.89 22.86
CA GLU A 173 -25.30 10.26 23.84
C GLU A 173 -24.81 8.88 23.38
N GLY A 174 -23.50 8.67 23.47
CA GLY A 174 -22.85 7.42 23.02
C GLY A 174 -22.67 7.30 21.51
N MET A 175 -22.92 8.36 20.73
CA MET A 175 -22.58 8.40 19.31
C MET A 175 -21.14 8.87 19.13
N VAL A 176 -20.29 7.97 18.68
CA VAL A 176 -18.84 8.20 18.65
C VAL A 176 -18.21 7.60 17.40
N THR A 177 -17.03 8.11 17.05
CA THR A 177 -16.14 7.57 16.01
C THR A 177 -14.69 8.02 16.27
N THR A 178 -13.77 7.61 15.41
CA THR A 178 -12.39 8.11 15.36
C THR A 178 -12.06 8.65 13.96
N ALA A 179 -11.02 9.47 13.84
CA ALA A 179 -10.57 9.94 12.53
C ALA A 179 -10.12 8.76 11.63
N ARG A 180 -9.49 7.74 12.22
CA ARG A 180 -9.10 6.50 11.52
C ARG A 180 -10.30 5.73 11.00
N ASP A 181 -11.35 5.57 11.77
CA ASP A 181 -12.57 4.89 11.32
C ASP A 181 -13.27 5.70 10.22
N MET A 182 -13.27 7.03 10.33
CA MET A 182 -13.85 7.89 9.29
C MET A 182 -13.08 7.81 7.96
N VAL A 183 -11.77 7.49 7.95
CA VAL A 183 -11.05 7.17 6.71
C VAL A 183 -11.67 5.96 6.02
N LYS A 184 -12.01 4.91 6.76
CA LYS A 184 -12.61 3.69 6.19
C LYS A 184 -13.98 3.99 5.55
N ALA A 185 -14.80 4.78 6.23
CA ALA A 185 -16.08 5.25 5.70
C ALA A 185 -15.90 6.13 4.46
N ALA A 186 -14.97 7.09 4.51
CA ALA A 186 -14.68 8.00 3.41
C ALA A 186 -14.09 7.28 2.19
N ARG A 187 -13.24 6.26 2.38
CA ARG A 187 -12.73 5.39 1.32
C ARG A 187 -13.88 4.68 0.62
N ALA A 188 -14.72 3.96 1.36
CA ALA A 188 -15.87 3.25 0.79
C ALA A 188 -16.85 4.20 0.07
N PHE A 189 -17.06 5.40 0.60
CA PHE A 189 -17.85 6.43 -0.02
C PHE A 189 -17.23 6.94 -1.33
N TYR A 190 -15.92 7.18 -1.33
CA TYR A 190 -15.19 7.72 -2.49
C TYR A 190 -15.20 6.74 -3.68
N GLU A 191 -15.22 5.43 -3.43
CA GLU A 191 -15.32 4.38 -4.45
C GLU A 191 -16.67 4.40 -5.22
N VAL A 192 -17.67 5.15 -4.71
CA VAL A 192 -18.99 5.29 -5.37
C VAL A 192 -19.05 6.62 -6.11
N GLU A 193 -18.83 6.60 -7.44
CA GLU A 193 -18.78 7.78 -8.30
C GLU A 193 -19.98 8.70 -8.13
N PHE A 194 -21.21 8.16 -8.14
CA PHE A 194 -22.44 8.92 -7.94
C PHE A 194 -22.42 9.78 -6.64
N LEU A 195 -21.92 9.21 -5.54
CA LEU A 195 -21.84 9.89 -4.25
C LEU A 195 -20.75 10.97 -4.27
N THR A 196 -19.60 10.65 -4.88
CA THR A 196 -18.46 11.55 -4.96
C THR A 196 -18.74 12.74 -5.86
N GLU A 197 -19.38 12.53 -7.00
CA GLU A 197 -19.83 13.62 -7.90
C GLU A 197 -20.81 14.58 -7.20
N LEU A 198 -21.82 14.05 -6.52
CA LEU A 198 -22.78 14.87 -5.79
C LEU A 198 -22.13 15.64 -4.66
N SER A 199 -21.28 15.02 -3.86
CA SER A 199 -20.63 15.68 -2.72
C SER A 199 -19.62 16.74 -3.16
N GLY A 200 -19.00 16.59 -4.33
CA GLY A 200 -18.10 17.56 -4.95
C GLY A 200 -18.81 18.68 -5.72
N ALA A 201 -20.11 18.57 -5.96
CA ALA A 201 -20.85 19.56 -6.73
C ALA A 201 -20.98 20.88 -5.95
N VAL A 202 -20.62 22.00 -6.56
CA VAL A 202 -20.79 23.36 -5.96
C VAL A 202 -22.25 23.68 -5.74
N LYS A 203 -23.12 23.24 -6.65
CA LYS A 203 -24.57 23.45 -6.61
C LYS A 203 -25.29 22.28 -7.30
N TYR A 204 -26.55 22.09 -6.92
CA TYR A 204 -27.47 21.15 -7.56
C TYR A 204 -28.81 21.81 -7.76
N THR A 205 -29.39 21.67 -8.96
CA THR A 205 -30.74 22.16 -9.26
C THR A 205 -31.72 20.98 -9.11
N MET A 206 -32.46 20.99 -8.02
CA MET A 206 -33.55 20.07 -7.76
C MET A 206 -34.77 20.46 -8.58
N PRO A 207 -35.30 19.60 -9.46
CA PRO A 207 -36.47 19.92 -10.28
C PRO A 207 -37.72 20.30 -9.46
N ALA A 208 -38.67 20.98 -10.10
CA ALA A 208 -39.95 21.24 -9.49
C ALA A 208 -40.72 19.94 -9.19
N THR A 209 -41.35 19.90 -8.02
CA THR A 209 -42.19 18.79 -7.56
C THR A 209 -43.68 19.13 -7.65
N ASN A 210 -44.53 18.22 -7.22
CA ASN A 210 -45.98 18.47 -7.12
C ASN A 210 -46.36 19.54 -6.08
N LYS A 211 -45.45 19.94 -5.21
CA LYS A 211 -45.71 20.89 -4.11
C LYS A 211 -44.83 22.13 -4.14
N TYR A 212 -43.71 22.12 -4.82
CA TYR A 212 -42.77 23.21 -4.81
C TYR A 212 -42.08 23.40 -6.18
N GLY A 213 -41.73 24.63 -6.49
CA GLY A 213 -40.93 24.96 -7.68
C GLY A 213 -39.51 24.40 -7.61
N GLU A 214 -38.72 24.70 -8.64
CA GLU A 214 -37.30 24.34 -8.68
C GLU A 214 -36.56 24.91 -7.44
N ARG A 215 -35.65 24.07 -6.85
CA ARG A 215 -34.78 24.47 -5.74
C ARG A 215 -33.32 24.44 -6.18
N LEU A 216 -32.63 25.57 -5.97
CA LEU A 216 -31.17 25.60 -6.16
C LEU A 216 -30.51 25.36 -4.82
N LEU A 217 -29.87 24.18 -4.70
CA LEU A 217 -29.10 23.81 -3.54
C LEU A 217 -27.63 24.19 -3.73
N TYR A 218 -27.04 24.86 -2.76
CA TYR A 218 -25.61 25.17 -2.74
C TYR A 218 -24.90 24.28 -1.73
N ASN A 219 -23.67 23.84 -2.09
CA ASN A 219 -22.87 23.02 -1.22
C ASN A 219 -22.50 23.79 0.07
N ARG A 220 -22.74 23.12 1.19
CA ARG A 220 -22.45 23.65 2.53
C ARG A 220 -21.00 23.50 2.94
N ASN A 221 -20.23 22.67 2.25
CA ASN A 221 -18.81 22.51 2.51
C ASN A 221 -18.05 23.72 1.94
N ALA A 222 -17.47 24.53 2.82
CA ALA A 222 -16.75 25.73 2.45
C ALA A 222 -15.45 25.45 1.64
N LEU A 223 -14.93 24.23 1.69
CA LEU A 223 -13.81 23.79 0.86
C LEU A 223 -14.21 23.63 -0.62
N VAL A 224 -15.49 23.36 -0.90
CA VAL A 224 -16.03 23.14 -2.25
C VAL A 224 -16.76 24.37 -2.79
N SER A 225 -17.37 25.17 -1.93
CA SER A 225 -18.24 26.26 -2.33
C SER A 225 -17.95 27.52 -1.54
N GLN A 226 -17.87 28.67 -2.25
CA GLN A 226 -17.69 30.00 -1.64
C GLN A 226 -18.99 30.58 -1.09
N VAL A 227 -20.12 29.89 -1.26
CA VAL A 227 -21.43 30.43 -0.89
C VAL A 227 -21.72 30.29 0.61
N SER A 228 -21.24 29.25 1.25
CA SER A 228 -21.53 29.00 2.68
C SER A 228 -20.61 29.77 3.62
N GLU A 229 -19.33 29.75 3.36
CA GLU A 229 -18.31 30.54 4.06
C GLU A 229 -17.22 30.93 3.06
N THR A 230 -16.82 32.21 3.07
CA THR A 230 -15.80 32.73 2.17
C THR A 230 -14.38 32.50 2.71
N GLY A 231 -13.42 32.25 1.81
CA GLY A 231 -12.00 32.20 2.17
C GLY A 231 -11.44 30.83 2.49
N TYR A 232 -12.24 29.78 2.30
CA TYR A 232 -11.78 28.38 2.51
C TYR A 232 -11.79 27.52 1.23
N PHE A 233 -12.40 28.03 0.15
CA PHE A 233 -12.51 27.29 -1.11
C PHE A 233 -11.12 26.88 -1.63
N ASP A 234 -10.94 25.59 -1.88
CA ASP A 234 -9.69 25.00 -2.35
C ASP A 234 -9.97 24.07 -3.53
N THR A 235 -9.54 24.46 -4.71
CA THR A 235 -9.77 23.73 -5.96
C THR A 235 -9.07 22.37 -6.02
N ARG A 236 -8.12 22.10 -5.12
CA ARG A 236 -7.40 20.84 -5.01
C ARG A 236 -8.23 19.78 -4.28
N LEU A 237 -9.27 20.20 -3.53
CA LEU A 237 -10.08 19.33 -2.71
C LEU A 237 -11.43 19.05 -3.37
N THR A 238 -11.80 17.77 -3.38
CA THR A 238 -13.18 17.32 -3.57
C THR A 238 -13.79 17.13 -2.19
N GLY A 239 -14.87 17.81 -1.91
CA GLY A 239 -15.57 17.67 -0.64
C GLY A 239 -16.32 16.36 -0.60
N LEU A 240 -16.14 15.58 0.47
CA LEU A 240 -16.98 14.42 0.75
C LEU A 240 -18.10 14.83 1.71
N ASN A 241 -17.73 15.49 2.82
CA ASN A 241 -18.69 16.07 3.74
C ASN A 241 -18.02 17.09 4.68
N ALA A 242 -18.82 18.01 5.22
CA ALA A 242 -18.41 18.92 6.30
C ALA A 242 -19.61 19.29 7.16
N GLY A 243 -19.36 19.53 8.44
CA GLY A 243 -20.38 20.05 9.35
C GLY A 243 -19.90 20.12 10.79
N SER A 244 -20.76 20.62 11.67
CA SER A 244 -20.42 20.82 13.05
C SER A 244 -21.62 20.62 13.96
N THR A 245 -21.35 20.29 15.21
CA THR A 245 -22.24 20.45 16.36
C THR A 245 -21.46 21.18 17.46
N SER A 246 -22.17 21.72 18.45
CA SER A 246 -21.51 22.36 19.59
C SER A 246 -20.56 21.46 20.35
N GLU A 247 -20.85 20.18 20.38
CA GLU A 247 -20.02 19.16 21.06
C GLU A 247 -18.87 18.69 20.20
N ALA A 248 -19.12 18.34 18.94
CA ALA A 248 -18.12 17.78 18.05
C ALA A 248 -17.12 18.83 17.51
N GLY A 249 -17.46 20.12 17.56
CA GLY A 249 -16.73 21.12 16.79
C GLY A 249 -16.93 20.95 15.28
N TYR A 250 -16.11 21.62 14.49
CA TYR A 250 -16.10 21.49 13.03
C TYR A 250 -15.35 20.25 12.60
N CYS A 251 -15.97 19.49 11.69
CA CYS A 251 -15.41 18.26 11.13
C CYS A 251 -15.48 18.30 9.60
N THR A 252 -14.44 17.84 8.93
CA THR A 252 -14.36 17.74 7.46
C THR A 252 -13.85 16.38 7.03
N ALA A 253 -14.42 15.87 5.93
CA ALA A 253 -13.90 14.77 5.15
C ALA A 253 -13.75 15.25 3.71
N SER A 254 -12.56 15.10 3.14
CA SER A 254 -12.24 15.57 1.79
C SER A 254 -11.37 14.57 1.07
N ALA A 255 -11.38 14.61 -0.27
CA ALA A 255 -10.43 13.89 -1.11
C ALA A 255 -9.60 14.90 -1.91
N ALA A 256 -8.35 14.53 -2.21
CA ALA A 256 -7.47 15.24 -3.12
C ALA A 256 -6.81 14.25 -4.07
N GLN A 257 -6.59 14.65 -5.33
CA GLN A 257 -6.00 13.78 -6.33
C GLN A 257 -4.90 14.47 -7.12
N LYS A 258 -3.78 13.78 -7.32
CA LYS A 258 -2.67 14.22 -8.17
C LYS A 258 -1.85 13.02 -8.66
N GLU A 259 -1.48 13.01 -9.94
CA GLU A 259 -0.57 12.00 -10.52
C GLU A 259 -1.00 10.55 -10.24
N ASN A 260 -2.30 10.24 -10.36
CA ASN A 260 -2.92 8.95 -10.02
C ASN A 260 -2.78 8.54 -8.54
N LEU A 261 -2.54 9.49 -7.66
CA LEU A 261 -2.56 9.31 -6.22
C LEU A 261 -3.78 10.01 -5.64
N THR A 262 -4.53 9.29 -4.84
CA THR A 262 -5.72 9.79 -4.16
C THR A 262 -5.49 9.81 -2.66
N TYR A 263 -5.83 10.93 -2.05
CA TYR A 263 -5.69 11.14 -0.61
C TYR A 263 -7.04 11.42 0.02
N ILE A 264 -7.37 10.70 1.09
CA ILE A 264 -8.49 10.99 1.97
C ILE A 264 -7.97 11.80 3.14
N ILE A 265 -8.61 12.92 3.41
CA ILE A 265 -8.23 13.86 4.48
C ILE A 265 -9.40 13.98 5.44
N ILE A 266 -9.21 13.58 6.69
CA ILE A 266 -10.18 13.70 7.76
C ILE A 266 -9.64 14.69 8.79
N VAL A 267 -10.45 15.68 9.17
CA VAL A 267 -10.17 16.60 10.28
C VAL A 267 -11.38 16.66 11.19
N MET A 268 -11.18 16.49 12.48
CA MET A 268 -12.24 16.45 13.48
C MET A 268 -11.95 17.38 14.66
N GLY A 269 -13.00 17.89 15.26
CA GLY A 269 -12.93 18.67 16.49
C GLY A 269 -12.31 20.06 16.32
N GLY A 270 -12.61 20.75 15.23
CA GLY A 270 -12.19 22.13 15.04
C GLY A 270 -12.98 23.08 15.92
N HIS A 271 -12.31 23.78 16.85
CA HIS A 271 -12.90 24.79 17.70
C HIS A 271 -12.15 26.10 17.54
N TYR A 272 -12.89 27.19 17.40
CA TYR A 272 -12.33 28.53 17.23
C TYR A 272 -13.25 29.59 17.83
N ASN A 273 -12.70 30.77 18.13
CA ASN A 273 -13.42 31.91 18.64
C ASN A 273 -13.91 32.80 17.49
N GLU A 274 -14.85 33.66 17.80
CA GLU A 274 -15.35 34.67 16.84
C GLU A 274 -14.19 35.54 16.31
N GLY A 275 -14.11 35.68 14.99
CA GLY A 275 -13.06 36.41 14.30
C GLY A 275 -11.81 35.60 13.94
N GLU A 276 -11.67 34.38 14.43
CA GLU A 276 -10.63 33.47 14.01
C GLU A 276 -11.05 32.65 12.77
N LYS A 277 -10.07 32.08 12.07
CA LYS A 277 -10.36 31.17 10.97
C LYS A 277 -10.75 29.80 11.51
N ASN A 278 -11.70 29.15 10.83
CA ASN A 278 -12.10 27.78 11.14
C ASN A 278 -10.92 26.80 10.95
N PRO A 279 -10.40 26.20 12.04
CA PRO A 279 -9.20 25.39 12.00
C PRO A 279 -9.42 24.07 11.24
N ALA A 280 -10.64 23.53 11.18
CA ALA A 280 -10.90 22.32 10.42
C ALA A 280 -10.71 22.52 8.91
N TYR A 281 -11.17 23.65 8.36
CA TYR A 281 -11.00 23.99 6.96
C TYR A 281 -9.56 24.37 6.62
N THR A 282 -8.90 25.18 7.48
CA THR A 282 -7.50 25.57 7.26
C THR A 282 -6.57 24.37 7.34
N MET A 283 -6.80 23.46 8.30
CA MET A 283 -6.04 22.24 8.44
C MET A 283 -6.24 21.29 7.25
N ALA A 284 -7.48 21.12 6.76
CA ALA A 284 -7.75 20.30 5.58
C ALA A 284 -7.00 20.80 4.35
N SER A 285 -6.98 22.12 4.08
CA SER A 285 -6.22 22.72 2.98
C SER A 285 -4.70 22.59 3.17
N ALA A 286 -4.19 22.74 4.40
CA ALA A 286 -2.78 22.56 4.70
C ALA A 286 -2.35 21.09 4.49
N LEU A 287 -3.14 20.14 4.96
CA LEU A 287 -2.91 18.71 4.75
C LEU A 287 -3.00 18.30 3.28
N CYS A 288 -3.89 18.93 2.51
CA CYS A 288 -3.96 18.76 1.06
C CYS A 288 -2.64 19.16 0.40
N GLY A 289 -2.13 20.37 0.71
CA GLY A 289 -0.82 20.81 0.21
C GLY A 289 0.30 19.86 0.61
N TYR A 290 0.33 19.47 1.88
CA TYR A 290 1.30 18.51 2.41
C TYR A 290 1.27 17.19 1.62
N ALA A 291 0.09 16.60 1.42
CA ALA A 291 -0.06 15.33 0.69
C ALA A 291 0.39 15.44 -0.77
N LEU A 292 -0.10 16.45 -1.49
CA LEU A 292 0.13 16.59 -2.93
C LEU A 292 1.55 17.03 -3.31
N GLU A 293 2.24 17.73 -2.42
CA GLU A 293 3.56 18.31 -2.70
C GLU A 293 4.70 17.50 -2.12
N ARG A 294 4.47 16.82 -1.00
CA ARG A 294 5.53 16.19 -0.22
C ARG A 294 5.75 14.72 -0.53
N PHE A 295 4.79 14.04 -1.12
CA PHE A 295 4.87 12.61 -1.40
C PHE A 295 4.70 12.31 -2.88
N GLY A 296 5.24 11.19 -3.34
CA GLY A 296 5.10 10.71 -4.70
C GLY A 296 5.94 9.49 -4.99
N TYR A 297 5.82 8.99 -6.20
CA TYR A 297 6.65 7.89 -6.67
C TYR A 297 8.04 8.40 -7.04
N VAL A 298 9.07 7.72 -6.47
CA VAL A 298 10.49 8.01 -6.70
C VAL A 298 11.15 6.72 -7.20
N GLU A 299 11.80 6.78 -8.37
CA GLU A 299 12.62 5.67 -8.86
C GLU A 299 13.91 5.59 -8.03
N VAL A 300 14.03 4.52 -7.23
CA VAL A 300 15.17 4.30 -6.32
C VAL A 300 16.20 3.34 -6.90
N ILE A 301 15.79 2.42 -7.77
CA ILE A 301 16.68 1.54 -8.52
C ILE A 301 16.30 1.68 -9.99
N SER A 302 17.30 1.92 -10.86
CA SER A 302 17.11 1.99 -12.31
C SER A 302 17.56 0.69 -12.98
N ALA A 303 16.72 0.14 -13.85
CA ALA A 303 17.05 -1.03 -14.64
C ALA A 303 18.31 -0.81 -15.51
N GLY A 304 19.13 -1.83 -15.67
CA GLY A 304 20.30 -1.80 -16.54
C GLY A 304 21.49 -0.97 -16.03
N LYS A 305 21.37 -0.30 -14.87
CA LYS A 305 22.46 0.44 -14.24
C LYS A 305 23.48 -0.53 -13.63
N LEU A 306 24.77 -0.32 -13.90
CA LEU A 306 25.84 -1.15 -13.33
C LEU A 306 25.78 -1.11 -11.79
N VAL A 307 25.73 -2.30 -11.18
CA VAL A 307 25.79 -2.50 -9.73
C VAL A 307 27.10 -3.14 -9.32
N TYR A 308 27.50 -4.21 -10.01
CA TYR A 308 28.69 -5.00 -9.68
C TYR A 308 29.24 -5.69 -10.92
N GLU A 309 30.50 -6.14 -10.87
CA GLU A 309 31.13 -7.00 -11.89
C GLU A 309 31.53 -8.29 -11.19
N ILE A 310 30.91 -9.42 -11.57
CA ILE A 310 31.21 -10.74 -11.01
C ILE A 310 32.23 -11.46 -11.88
N PRO A 311 33.27 -12.11 -11.28
CA PRO A 311 34.23 -12.90 -12.04
C PRO A 311 33.57 -14.06 -12.77
N VAL A 312 34.08 -14.37 -13.98
CA VAL A 312 33.63 -15.50 -14.79
C VAL A 312 34.83 -16.40 -15.12
N SER A 313 34.67 -17.68 -14.84
CA SER A 313 35.65 -18.72 -15.20
C SER A 313 35.28 -19.38 -16.53
N LEU A 314 36.26 -19.97 -17.21
CA LEU A 314 36.11 -20.76 -18.46
C LEU A 314 35.59 -19.98 -19.66
N SER A 315 35.66 -18.64 -19.65
CA SER A 315 35.46 -17.82 -20.82
C SER A 315 36.79 -17.24 -21.32
N ALA A 316 36.98 -17.16 -22.63
CA ALA A 316 38.15 -16.52 -23.24
C ALA A 316 37.88 -15.07 -23.63
N ASP A 317 36.63 -14.64 -23.66
CA ASP A 317 36.21 -13.32 -24.14
C ASP A 317 36.30 -12.24 -23.06
N ALA A 318 36.00 -12.61 -21.78
CA ALA A 318 36.13 -11.74 -20.62
C ALA A 318 36.27 -12.54 -19.32
N ASP A 319 36.94 -11.92 -18.34
CA ASP A 319 37.12 -12.48 -16.98
C ASP A 319 35.99 -12.05 -16.03
N TYR A 320 35.12 -11.13 -16.42
CA TYR A 320 34.04 -10.57 -15.62
C TYR A 320 32.80 -10.36 -16.46
N VAL A 321 31.63 -10.44 -15.83
CA VAL A 321 30.35 -10.02 -16.40
C VAL A 321 29.71 -8.96 -15.52
N THR A 322 29.14 -7.94 -16.16
CA THR A 322 28.43 -6.85 -15.49
C THR A 322 27.06 -7.32 -14.99
N LEU A 323 26.78 -7.02 -13.73
CA LEU A 323 25.47 -7.24 -13.12
C LEU A 323 24.67 -5.94 -13.09
N VAL A 324 23.43 -6.04 -13.51
CA VAL A 324 22.48 -4.94 -13.54
C VAL A 324 21.15 -5.34 -12.90
N PRO A 325 20.36 -4.39 -12.36
CA PRO A 325 19.00 -4.67 -11.95
C PRO A 325 18.15 -5.09 -13.17
N ALA A 326 17.34 -6.16 -12.99
CA ALA A 326 16.46 -6.68 -14.04
C ALA A 326 15.35 -5.67 -14.41
N GLU A 327 14.88 -4.91 -13.42
CA GLU A 327 13.83 -3.91 -13.56
C GLU A 327 14.10 -2.68 -12.69
N SER A 328 13.42 -1.57 -13.00
CA SER A 328 13.42 -0.40 -12.13
C SER A 328 12.51 -0.61 -10.93
N LEU A 329 12.94 -0.15 -9.76
CA LEU A 329 12.13 -0.10 -8.55
C LEU A 329 11.72 1.33 -8.26
N THR A 330 10.42 1.56 -8.25
CA THR A 330 9.81 2.84 -7.90
C THR A 330 9.05 2.67 -6.59
N LEU A 331 9.31 3.53 -5.61
CA LEU A 331 8.68 3.50 -4.30
C LEU A 331 7.91 4.80 -4.05
N TYR A 332 6.82 4.70 -3.30
CA TYR A 332 6.11 5.87 -2.81
C TYR A 332 6.82 6.43 -1.58
N LEU A 333 7.44 7.60 -1.71
CA LEU A 333 8.33 8.19 -0.72
C LEU A 333 8.12 9.71 -0.61
N PRO A 334 8.57 10.33 0.50
CA PRO A 334 8.69 11.79 0.56
C PRO A 334 9.63 12.31 -0.54
N ARG A 335 9.20 13.33 -1.27
CA ARG A 335 9.98 13.95 -2.36
C ARG A 335 11.24 14.69 -1.88
N SER A 336 11.30 15.02 -0.58
CA SER A 336 12.46 15.63 0.05
C SER A 336 13.60 14.65 0.31
N LEU A 337 13.36 13.34 0.15
CA LEU A 337 14.36 12.31 0.40
C LEU A 337 15.43 12.32 -0.70
N ASP A 338 16.70 12.45 -0.30
CA ASP A 338 17.82 12.25 -1.21
C ASP A 338 18.15 10.76 -1.30
N ILE A 339 17.81 10.16 -2.45
CA ILE A 339 18.05 8.73 -2.72
C ILE A 339 19.51 8.30 -2.60
N LYS A 340 20.47 9.24 -2.65
CA LYS A 340 21.92 8.93 -2.57
C LYS A 340 22.44 8.90 -1.15
N THR A 341 21.88 9.73 -0.27
CA THR A 341 22.36 9.91 1.10
C THR A 341 21.47 9.26 2.15
N ASP A 342 20.16 9.22 1.90
CA ASP A 342 19.17 8.78 2.87
C ASP A 342 18.81 7.30 2.73
N LEU A 343 19.20 6.67 1.60
CA LEU A 343 18.97 5.25 1.35
C LEU A 343 20.28 4.48 1.34
N THR A 344 20.21 3.25 1.81
CA THR A 344 21.33 2.30 1.79
C THR A 344 21.04 1.23 0.77
N TYR A 345 22.00 0.96 -0.12
CA TYR A 345 21.93 -0.03 -1.16
C TYR A 345 22.86 -1.18 -0.85
N ALA A 346 22.39 -2.40 -0.97
CA ALA A 346 23.18 -3.60 -0.78
C ALA A 346 22.83 -4.65 -1.83
N TYR A 347 23.78 -5.51 -2.17
CA TYR A 347 23.53 -6.68 -3.00
C TYR A 347 23.93 -7.95 -2.29
N ARG A 348 23.25 -9.03 -2.62
CA ARG A 348 23.60 -10.39 -2.20
C ARG A 348 23.67 -11.27 -3.44
N LEU A 349 24.83 -11.86 -3.67
CA LEU A 349 25.07 -12.77 -4.78
C LEU A 349 24.86 -14.23 -4.33
N GLU A 350 24.41 -15.07 -5.24
CA GLU A 350 24.28 -16.52 -5.04
C GLU A 350 25.60 -17.24 -5.33
N TYR A 351 26.48 -16.60 -6.11
CA TYR A 351 27.77 -17.13 -6.55
C TYR A 351 28.88 -16.11 -6.29
N GLU A 352 30.06 -16.57 -5.95
CA GLU A 352 31.28 -15.75 -5.89
C GLU A 352 31.94 -15.61 -7.27
N VAL A 353 31.83 -16.67 -8.09
CA VAL A 353 32.36 -16.77 -9.46
C VAL A 353 31.35 -17.50 -10.31
N LEU A 354 31.03 -16.99 -11.49
CA LEU A 354 30.20 -17.68 -12.48
C LEU A 354 31.08 -18.58 -13.37
N GLU A 355 30.53 -19.69 -13.84
CA GLU A 355 31.19 -20.55 -14.82
C GLU A 355 30.52 -20.39 -16.20
N ALA A 356 31.30 -20.07 -17.22
CA ALA A 356 30.76 -19.96 -18.58
C ALA A 356 30.25 -21.34 -19.08
N PRO A 357 29.16 -21.38 -19.92
CA PRO A 357 28.56 -20.22 -20.58
C PRO A 357 27.64 -19.43 -19.61
N VAL A 358 27.68 -18.11 -19.72
CA VAL A 358 26.79 -17.19 -19.03
C VAL A 358 25.87 -16.58 -20.08
N THR A 359 24.58 -16.53 -19.83
CA THR A 359 23.59 -15.96 -20.74
C THR A 359 23.14 -14.59 -20.23
N GLU A 360 22.94 -13.64 -21.13
CA GLU A 360 22.33 -12.36 -20.78
C GLU A 360 20.95 -12.59 -20.16
N GLY A 361 20.70 -11.96 -18.99
CA GLY A 361 19.46 -12.14 -18.23
C GLY A 361 19.51 -13.25 -17.17
N ASP A 362 20.61 -13.99 -17.04
CA ASP A 362 20.75 -14.98 -15.97
C ASP A 362 20.69 -14.29 -14.60
N ALA A 363 19.76 -14.73 -13.73
CA ALA A 363 19.63 -14.23 -12.37
C ALA A 363 20.79 -14.75 -11.51
N VAL A 364 21.48 -13.83 -10.82
CA VAL A 364 22.70 -14.17 -10.04
C VAL A 364 22.66 -13.64 -8.60
N GLY A 365 21.64 -12.90 -8.24
CA GLY A 365 21.50 -12.36 -6.90
C GLY A 365 20.35 -11.36 -6.76
N VAL A 366 20.37 -10.61 -5.68
CA VAL A 366 19.33 -9.62 -5.34
C VAL A 366 19.98 -8.29 -4.99
N TYR A 367 19.44 -7.21 -5.50
CA TYR A 367 19.79 -5.84 -5.16
C TYR A 367 18.69 -5.21 -4.31
N THR A 368 19.04 -4.75 -3.13
CA THR A 368 18.11 -4.32 -2.10
C THR A 368 18.34 -2.85 -1.76
N VAL A 369 17.26 -2.11 -1.58
CA VAL A 369 17.27 -0.76 -1.01
C VAL A 369 16.65 -0.78 0.37
N SER A 370 17.29 -0.10 1.31
CA SER A 370 16.86 -0.03 2.71
C SER A 370 17.03 1.37 3.27
N LYS A 371 16.31 1.66 4.37
CA LYS A 371 16.47 2.86 5.16
C LYS A 371 16.50 2.50 6.64
N ASN A 372 17.46 3.02 7.37
CA ASN A 372 17.65 2.75 8.81
C ASN A 372 17.66 1.25 9.16
N GLY A 373 18.14 0.41 8.22
CA GLY A 373 18.18 -1.06 8.39
C GLY A 373 16.90 -1.80 7.97
N GLU A 374 15.85 -1.09 7.58
CA GLU A 374 14.61 -1.69 7.07
C GLU A 374 14.63 -1.74 5.55
N ILE A 375 14.27 -2.91 4.99
CA ILE A 375 14.22 -3.13 3.55
C ILE A 375 12.95 -2.48 2.99
N LEU A 376 13.12 -1.53 2.08
CA LEU A 376 12.02 -0.86 1.37
C LEU A 376 11.63 -1.60 0.09
N GLY A 377 12.57 -2.34 -0.51
CA GLY A 377 12.31 -3.13 -1.70
C GLY A 377 13.57 -3.79 -2.25
N SER A 378 13.38 -4.70 -3.20
CA SER A 378 14.48 -5.42 -3.84
C SER A 378 14.13 -5.80 -5.27
N VAL A 379 15.15 -5.94 -6.12
CA VAL A 379 15.05 -6.41 -7.50
C VAL A 379 16.11 -7.48 -7.76
N GLU A 380 15.87 -8.34 -8.74
CA GLU A 380 16.87 -9.33 -9.16
C GLU A 380 18.07 -8.64 -9.81
N LEU A 381 19.27 -9.15 -9.54
CA LEU A 381 20.48 -8.84 -10.29
C LEU A 381 20.67 -9.88 -11.37
N ILE A 382 20.77 -9.41 -12.60
CA ILE A 382 20.96 -10.23 -13.77
C ILE A 382 22.26 -9.88 -14.49
N THR A 383 22.76 -10.83 -15.30
CA THR A 383 23.89 -10.62 -16.19
C THR A 383 23.50 -9.72 -17.36
N LYS A 384 24.29 -8.71 -17.65
CA LYS A 384 24.05 -7.76 -18.74
C LYS A 384 24.41 -8.29 -20.11
N ASN A 385 25.40 -9.20 -20.18
CA ASN A 385 25.94 -9.75 -21.42
C ASN A 385 26.10 -11.26 -21.34
N SER A 386 26.07 -11.94 -22.48
CA SER A 386 26.41 -13.34 -22.60
C SER A 386 27.91 -13.54 -22.78
N LEU A 387 28.47 -14.57 -22.14
CA LEU A 387 29.86 -14.99 -22.32
C LEU A 387 29.90 -16.47 -22.70
N PRO A 388 30.47 -16.83 -23.88
CA PRO A 388 30.56 -18.23 -24.30
C PRO A 388 31.63 -18.98 -23.50
N ARG A 389 31.46 -20.28 -23.39
CA ARG A 389 32.46 -21.18 -22.81
C ARG A 389 33.62 -21.41 -23.80
N SER A 390 34.83 -21.31 -23.30
CA SER A 390 36.03 -21.63 -24.06
C SER A 390 36.35 -23.12 -23.97
N ASP A 391 36.40 -23.81 -25.13
CA ASP A 391 36.78 -25.23 -25.19
C ASP A 391 38.21 -25.46 -24.66
N PHE A 392 39.11 -24.52 -24.95
CA PHE A 392 40.49 -24.61 -24.50
C PHE A 392 40.63 -24.50 -22.97
N LEU A 393 39.98 -23.49 -22.36
CA LEU A 393 40.01 -23.32 -20.89
C LEU A 393 39.29 -24.48 -20.19
N SER A 394 38.22 -24.99 -20.78
CA SER A 394 37.50 -26.15 -20.26
C SER A 394 38.35 -27.43 -20.30
N LEU A 395 39.18 -27.59 -21.34
CA LEU A 395 40.14 -28.70 -21.42
C LEU A 395 41.21 -28.57 -20.33
N LEU A 396 41.76 -27.38 -20.13
CA LEU A 396 42.76 -27.14 -19.09
C LEU A 396 42.18 -27.37 -17.68
N ASP A 397 40.99 -26.89 -17.40
CA ASP A 397 40.30 -27.13 -16.14
C ASP A 397 40.02 -28.64 -15.91
N SER A 398 39.62 -29.35 -16.98
CA SER A 398 39.41 -30.80 -16.89
C SER A 398 40.72 -31.57 -16.58
N ILE A 399 41.84 -31.12 -17.17
CA ILE A 399 43.16 -31.66 -16.86
C ILE A 399 43.54 -31.35 -15.41
N ASP A 400 43.33 -30.11 -14.98
CA ASP A 400 43.64 -29.72 -13.60
C ASP A 400 42.81 -30.52 -12.57
N ARG A 401 41.47 -30.61 -12.75
CA ARG A 401 40.60 -31.43 -11.92
C ARG A 401 41.02 -32.91 -11.93
N PHE A 402 41.43 -33.46 -13.10
CA PHE A 402 41.90 -34.81 -13.20
C PHE A 402 43.19 -35.02 -12.41
N THR A 403 44.18 -34.13 -12.54
CA THR A 403 45.47 -34.25 -11.82
C THR A 403 45.32 -34.09 -10.31
N HIS A 404 44.34 -33.29 -9.85
CA HIS A 404 44.01 -33.15 -8.43
C HIS A 404 43.09 -34.26 -7.90
N SER A 405 42.51 -35.09 -8.75
CA SER A 405 41.58 -36.13 -8.34
C SER A 405 42.25 -37.21 -7.46
N VAL A 406 41.46 -37.82 -6.58
CA VAL A 406 41.89 -38.96 -5.75
C VAL A 406 42.37 -40.13 -6.62
N PHE A 407 41.72 -40.33 -7.77
CA PHE A 407 42.08 -41.39 -8.71
C PHE A 407 43.46 -41.18 -9.32
N PHE A 408 43.80 -39.97 -9.76
CA PHE A 408 45.12 -39.66 -10.29
C PHE A 408 46.20 -39.82 -9.23
N LYS A 409 46.00 -39.31 -8.02
CA LYS A 409 46.93 -39.49 -6.90
C LYS A 409 47.11 -40.93 -6.54
N ALA A 410 46.04 -41.73 -6.51
CA ALA A 410 46.11 -43.17 -6.27
C ALA A 410 46.85 -43.93 -7.39
N ALA A 411 46.58 -43.58 -8.67
CA ALA A 411 47.29 -44.16 -9.81
C ALA A 411 48.79 -43.84 -9.79
N LEU A 412 49.15 -42.61 -9.41
CA LEU A 412 50.53 -42.16 -9.29
C LEU A 412 51.28 -42.94 -8.17
N LEU A 413 50.61 -43.10 -7.03
CA LEU A 413 51.13 -43.94 -5.94
C LEU A 413 51.29 -45.41 -6.32
N ALA A 414 50.31 -45.96 -7.04
CA ALA A 414 50.35 -47.31 -7.56
C ALA A 414 51.49 -47.48 -8.57
N ALA A 415 51.68 -46.54 -9.49
CA ALA A 415 52.81 -46.57 -10.44
C ALA A 415 54.15 -46.47 -9.72
N LEU A 416 54.26 -45.62 -8.72
CA LEU A 416 55.45 -45.48 -7.88
C LEU A 416 55.75 -46.84 -7.16
N PHE A 417 54.76 -47.47 -6.57
CA PHE A 417 54.84 -48.73 -5.89
C PHE A 417 55.28 -49.84 -6.85
N LEU A 418 54.67 -49.93 -8.02
CA LEU A 418 55.06 -50.91 -9.05
C LEU A 418 56.50 -50.70 -9.53
N THR A 419 56.92 -49.45 -9.68
CA THR A 419 58.31 -49.12 -10.05
C THR A 419 59.29 -49.53 -8.98
N VAL A 420 59.03 -49.25 -7.73
CA VAL A 420 59.84 -49.70 -6.60
C VAL A 420 59.86 -51.25 -6.54
N LEU A 421 58.73 -51.91 -6.68
CA LEU A 421 58.59 -53.33 -6.68
C LEU A 421 59.44 -54.01 -7.85
N TYR A 422 59.38 -53.39 -9.03
CA TYR A 422 60.18 -53.81 -10.18
C TYR A 422 61.69 -53.76 -9.88
N PHE A 423 62.19 -52.67 -9.31
CA PHE A 423 63.59 -52.54 -8.93
C PHE A 423 64.00 -53.52 -7.84
N VAL A 424 63.14 -53.78 -6.86
CA VAL A 424 63.38 -54.79 -5.82
C VAL A 424 63.46 -56.18 -6.43
N ILE A 425 62.46 -56.56 -7.25
CA ILE A 425 62.47 -57.85 -7.91
C ILE A 425 63.70 -57.98 -8.81
N ARG A 426 64.03 -56.97 -9.60
CA ARG A 426 65.22 -56.99 -10.46
C ARG A 426 66.51 -57.15 -9.66
N THR A 427 66.61 -56.56 -8.52
CA THR A 427 67.76 -56.67 -7.63
C THR A 427 67.84 -58.06 -7.02
N ILE A 428 66.73 -58.66 -6.61
CA ILE A 428 66.69 -60.04 -6.09
C ILE A 428 67.11 -61.07 -7.20
N VAL A 429 66.51 -60.92 -8.40
CA VAL A 429 66.84 -61.78 -9.52
C VAL A 429 68.34 -61.70 -9.91
N ARG A 430 68.84 -60.41 -9.94
CA ARG A 430 70.29 -60.23 -10.21
C ARG A 430 71.18 -60.84 -9.12
N ARG A 431 70.80 -60.77 -7.84
CA ARG A 431 71.55 -61.48 -6.76
C ARG A 431 71.41 -62.95 -6.81
N ALA A 432 70.25 -63.53 -7.15
CA ALA A 432 70.05 -64.95 -7.34
C ALA A 432 70.90 -65.49 -8.49
N ARG A 433 70.91 -64.83 -9.65
CA ARG A 433 71.76 -65.22 -10.82
C ARG A 433 73.24 -65.12 -10.48
N ARG A 434 73.72 -64.22 -9.70
CA ARG A 434 75.11 -64.13 -9.21
C ARG A 434 75.48 -65.26 -8.20
N ARG A 435 74.51 -65.76 -7.45
CA ARG A 435 74.70 -66.91 -6.55
C ARG A 435 74.78 -68.21 -7.32
N HIS A 436 73.93 -68.48 -8.34
CA HIS A 436 74.02 -69.68 -9.19
C HIS A 436 75.28 -69.72 -10.05
N GLY A 437 75.72 -68.55 -10.56
CA GLY A 437 77.01 -68.52 -11.30
C GLY A 437 78.26 -68.79 -10.45
N ARG A 438 78.16 -68.79 -9.11
CA ARG A 438 79.27 -69.24 -8.21
C ARG A 438 79.26 -70.71 -7.89
N TYR A 439 78.18 -71.49 -8.09
CA TYR A 439 78.08 -72.92 -7.87
C TYR A 439 78.42 -73.74 -9.10
N SER A 440 78.51 -73.12 -10.27
CA SER A 440 78.88 -73.78 -11.53
C SER A 440 80.38 -73.70 -11.86
N ARG A 441 81.17 -73.15 -10.92
CA ARG A 441 82.66 -73.11 -11.07
C ARG A 441 83.40 -73.76 -9.87
N ARG A 442 82.87 -74.91 -9.41
CA ARG A 442 83.60 -75.86 -8.58
C ARG A 442 83.45 -77.26 -9.17
#